data_6b177ca98b0fb3061e1a7194abf3db8a
#
_entry.id   6b177ca98b0fb3061e1a7194abf3db8a
#
_cell.length_a   1.000
_cell.length_b   1.000
_cell.length_c   1.000
_cell.angle_alpha   90.00
_cell.angle_beta   90.00
_cell.angle_gamma   90.00
#
_symmetry.space_group_name_H-M   'P 1'
#
loop_
_entity.id
_entity.type
_entity.pdbx_description
1 polymer ?
#
loop_
_entity_poly.entity_id
_entity_poly.type
_entity_poly.pdbx_seq_one_letter_code
_entity_poly.pdbx_strand_id
1 'polypeptide(L)'
;MGQMVDFTMEREGLVKPGDRVELKEDQALTMSGMMYYYTIKPAVAMSSNLKKPVAKLSGTVVKVEAQVSIYMVTVEIDEKE
;
A
#
# COMPACT_ATOMS: atom_id res chain seq x y z
N MET A 1 16.83 3.81 2.96
CA MET A 1 15.56 4.37 2.48
C MET A 1 14.51 3.28 2.37
N GLY A 2 13.29 3.56 2.80
CA GLY A 2 12.20 2.62 2.70
C GLY A 2 11.65 2.52 1.29
N GLN A 3 11.02 1.41 0.99
CA GLN A 3 10.32 1.21 -0.27
C GLN A 3 9.01 1.99 -0.26
N MET A 4 8.72 2.71 -1.32
CA MET A 4 7.47 3.45 -1.47
C MET A 4 6.46 2.62 -2.25
N VAL A 5 5.25 2.51 -1.74
CA VAL A 5 4.17 1.79 -2.40
C VAL A 5 2.92 2.68 -2.41
N ASP A 6 2.28 2.78 -3.57
CA ASP A 6 1.05 3.55 -3.71
C ASP A 6 -0.16 2.66 -3.54
N PHE A 7 -1.14 3.15 -2.78
CA PHE A 7 -2.40 2.48 -2.54
C PHE A 7 -3.54 3.36 -3.01
N THR A 8 -4.61 2.73 -3.47
CA THR A 8 -5.83 3.44 -3.88
C THR A 8 -6.86 3.38 -2.76
N MET A 9 -7.30 4.54 -2.29
CA MET A 9 -8.30 4.68 -1.24
C MET A 9 -9.55 5.33 -1.84
N GLU A 10 -10.71 4.72 -1.63
CA GLU A 10 -11.97 5.22 -2.20
C GLU A 10 -12.66 6.23 -1.30
N ARG A 11 -12.36 6.23 0.00
CA ARG A 11 -12.97 7.12 0.98
C ARG A 11 -11.97 8.09 1.56
N GLU A 12 -12.41 9.32 1.77
CA GLU A 12 -11.60 10.35 2.39
C GLU A 12 -11.46 10.11 3.90
N GLY A 13 -10.30 10.47 4.43
CA GLY A 13 -10.12 10.58 5.88
C GLY A 13 -9.82 9.28 6.63
N LEU A 14 -9.64 8.17 5.93
CA LEU A 14 -9.33 6.90 6.59
C LEU A 14 -7.89 6.84 7.09
N VAL A 15 -6.97 7.48 6.38
CA VAL A 15 -5.58 7.64 6.80
C VAL A 15 -5.09 9.03 6.41
N LYS A 16 -4.01 9.47 7.04
CA LYS A 16 -3.39 10.76 6.76
C LYS A 16 -1.88 10.63 6.83
N PRO A 17 -1.11 11.58 6.27
CA PRO A 17 0.35 11.54 6.38
C PRO A 17 0.79 11.46 7.84
N GLY A 18 1.76 10.58 8.11
CA GLY A 18 2.25 10.31 9.45
C GLY A 18 1.61 9.12 10.13
N ASP A 19 0.50 8.60 9.61
CA ASP A 19 -0.15 7.44 10.19
C ASP A 19 0.68 6.18 9.99
N ARG A 20 0.76 5.35 11.02
CA ARG A 20 1.36 4.02 10.93
C ARG A 20 0.28 3.04 10.45
N VAL A 21 0.63 2.19 9.50
CA VAL A 21 -0.31 1.24 8.92
C VAL A 21 0.26 -0.16 8.90
N GLU A 22 -0.63 -1.13 8.99
CA GLU A 22 -0.31 -2.54 8.81
C GLU A 22 -0.89 -3.02 7.49
N LEU A 23 -0.20 -3.95 6.85
CA LEU A 23 -0.56 -4.44 5.53
C LEU A 23 -0.90 -5.92 5.57
N LYS A 24 -1.84 -6.31 4.71
CA LYS A 24 -2.12 -7.71 4.44
C LYS A 24 -1.59 -8.02 3.05
N GLU A 25 -0.80 -9.09 2.94
CA GLU A 25 -0.24 -9.53 1.66
C GLU A 25 -1.16 -10.58 1.04
N ASP A 26 -1.46 -10.39 -0.23
CA ASP A 26 -2.15 -11.38 -1.04
C ASP A 26 -1.32 -11.66 -2.29
N GLN A 27 -1.50 -12.85 -2.86
CA GLN A 27 -0.76 -13.28 -4.03
C GLN A 27 -1.73 -13.76 -5.10
N ALA A 28 -1.35 -13.54 -6.34
CA ALA A 28 -2.12 -14.04 -7.48
C ALA A 28 -1.17 -14.57 -8.54
N LEU A 29 -1.47 -15.77 -9.07
CA LEU A 29 -0.72 -16.32 -10.17
C LEU A 29 -1.32 -15.76 -11.47
N THR A 30 -0.48 -15.11 -12.26
CA THR A 30 -0.89 -14.54 -13.54
C THR A 30 -0.07 -15.16 -14.66
N MET A 31 -0.43 -14.84 -15.91
CA MET A 31 0.33 -15.29 -17.07
C MET A 31 1.76 -14.74 -17.07
N SER A 32 1.99 -13.64 -16.38
CA SER A 32 3.32 -13.02 -16.24
C SER A 32 4.08 -13.52 -15.01
N GLY A 33 3.52 -14.46 -14.26
CA GLY A 33 4.13 -15.00 -13.05
C GLY A 33 3.37 -14.60 -11.80
N MET A 34 3.99 -14.81 -10.64
CA MET A 34 3.38 -14.47 -9.35
C MET A 34 3.39 -12.96 -9.15
N MET A 35 2.25 -12.43 -8.76
CA MET A 35 2.08 -11.03 -8.41
C MET A 35 1.66 -10.89 -6.95
N TYR A 36 2.07 -9.81 -6.32
CA TYR A 36 1.76 -9.51 -4.92
C TYR A 36 0.97 -8.23 -4.86
N TYR A 37 -0.07 -8.21 -4.03
CA TYR A 37 -0.79 -6.98 -3.76
C TYR A 37 -1.09 -6.88 -2.28
N TYR A 38 -1.25 -5.65 -1.82
CA TYR A 38 -1.32 -5.36 -0.39
C TYR A 38 -2.56 -4.55 -0.07
N THR A 39 -3.11 -4.78 1.10
CA THR A 39 -4.26 -4.04 1.60
C THR A 39 -3.88 -3.41 2.93
N ILE A 40 -4.15 -2.12 3.09
CA ILE A 40 -3.99 -1.46 4.39
C ILE A 40 -5.15 -1.93 5.27
N LYS A 41 -4.82 -2.52 6.42
CA LYS A 41 -5.83 -3.06 7.33
C LYS A 41 -6.62 -1.93 8.01
N PRO A 42 -7.92 -2.14 8.23
CA PRO A 42 -8.72 -3.35 8.01
C PRO A 42 -9.36 -3.45 6.62
N ALA A 43 -9.01 -2.69 5.66
CA ALA A 43 -9.44 -2.65 4.26
C ALA A 43 -9.65 -1.20 3.82
N VAL A 44 -8.67 -0.38 4.18
CA VAL A 44 -8.70 1.06 3.92
C VAL A 44 -8.35 1.37 2.48
N ALA A 45 -7.33 0.69 1.96
CA ALA A 45 -6.82 0.96 0.61
C ALA A 45 -6.09 -0.27 0.09
N MET A 46 -6.00 -0.41 -1.24
CA MET A 46 -5.32 -1.54 -1.88
C MET A 46 -4.24 -1.03 -2.82
N SER A 47 -3.12 -1.76 -2.89
CA SER A 47 -2.06 -1.45 -3.83
C SER A 47 -2.36 -2.04 -5.21
N SER A 48 -1.65 -1.56 -6.23
CA SER A 48 -1.57 -2.24 -7.50
C SER A 48 -0.71 -3.50 -7.37
N ASN A 49 -0.74 -4.36 -8.37
CA ASN A 49 0.05 -5.59 -8.37
C ASN A 49 1.54 -5.27 -8.46
N LEU A 50 2.33 -5.93 -7.63
CA LEU A 50 3.78 -5.78 -7.59
C LEU A 50 4.44 -7.09 -7.99
N LYS A 51 5.57 -7.01 -8.65
CA LYS A 51 6.32 -8.19 -9.08
C LYS A 51 7.12 -8.82 -7.95
N LYS A 52 7.43 -8.04 -6.92
CA LYS A 52 8.22 -8.49 -5.77
C LYS A 52 7.51 -8.14 -4.47
N PRO A 53 7.61 -8.98 -3.44
CA PRO A 53 7.00 -8.66 -2.16
C PRO A 53 7.72 -7.48 -1.48
N VAL A 54 6.98 -6.79 -0.61
CA VAL A 54 7.58 -5.72 0.20
C VAL A 54 8.41 -6.32 1.33
N ALA A 55 9.34 -5.53 1.86
CA ALA A 55 10.25 -5.99 2.91
C ALA A 55 9.53 -6.30 4.23
N LYS A 56 8.51 -5.52 4.58
CA LYS A 56 7.71 -5.71 5.79
C LYS A 56 6.25 -5.40 5.52
N LEU A 57 5.37 -5.95 6.34
CA LEU A 57 3.92 -5.72 6.24
C LEU A 57 3.48 -4.56 7.13
N SER A 58 4.28 -3.51 7.17
CA SER A 58 3.97 -2.29 7.91
C SER A 58 4.72 -1.11 7.31
N GLY A 59 4.23 0.07 7.59
CA GLY A 59 4.86 1.29 7.10
C GLY A 59 4.20 2.55 7.65
N THR A 60 4.62 3.69 7.10
CA THR A 60 4.11 5.00 7.47
C THR A 60 3.55 5.69 6.24
N VAL A 61 2.36 6.25 6.36
CA VAL A 61 1.78 7.07 5.28
C VAL A 61 2.59 8.35 5.16
N VAL A 62 3.15 8.61 3.99
CA VAL A 62 3.94 9.81 3.75
C VAL A 62 3.19 10.86 2.93
N LYS A 63 2.18 10.44 2.17
CA LYS A 63 1.45 11.35 1.31
C LYS A 63 0.04 10.80 1.02
N VAL A 64 -0.94 11.68 0.98
CA VAL A 64 -2.28 11.38 0.49
C VAL A 64 -2.63 12.44 -0.53
N GLU A 65 -2.92 12.03 -1.76
CA GLU A 65 -3.23 12.94 -2.84
C GLU A 65 -4.64 12.66 -3.38
N ALA A 66 -5.48 13.68 -3.38
CA ALA A 66 -6.84 13.59 -3.92
C ALA A 66 -6.78 13.59 -5.44
N GLN A 67 -7.51 12.64 -6.04
CA GLN A 67 -7.69 12.56 -7.49
C GLN A 67 -9.18 12.61 -7.81
N VAL A 68 -9.53 12.44 -9.07
CA VAL A 68 -10.92 12.68 -9.52
C VAL A 68 -11.94 11.83 -8.75
N SER A 69 -11.66 10.55 -8.59
CA SER A 69 -12.62 9.62 -7.95
C SER A 69 -12.03 8.85 -6.78
N ILE A 70 -10.74 9.03 -6.51
CA ILE A 70 -10.02 8.25 -5.52
C ILE A 70 -8.98 9.10 -4.82
N TYR A 71 -8.37 8.55 -3.79
CA TYR A 71 -7.23 9.15 -3.10
C TYR A 71 -6.04 8.21 -3.26
N MET A 72 -4.91 8.75 -3.68
CA MET A 72 -3.67 7.99 -3.79
C MET A 72 -2.91 8.14 -2.49
N VAL A 73 -2.70 7.02 -1.81
CA VAL A 73 -1.99 6.97 -0.53
C VAL A 73 -0.60 6.38 -0.77
N THR A 74 0.44 7.14 -0.48
CA THR A 74 1.81 6.66 -0.60
C THR A 74 2.31 6.25 0.77
N VAL A 75 2.75 5.01 0.90
CA VAL A 75 3.26 4.44 2.15
C VAL A 75 4.74 4.12 1.99
N GLU A 76 5.55 4.57 2.93
CA GLU A 76 6.93 4.15 3.04
C GLU A 76 6.97 2.88 3.87
N ILE A 77 7.36 1.77 3.25
CA ILE A 77 7.42 0.48 3.90
C ILE A 77 8.60 0.46 4.88
N ASP A 78 8.40 -0.12 6.06
CA ASP A 78 9.46 -0.24 7.04
C ASP A 78 10.62 -1.04 6.46
N GLU A 79 11.84 -0.65 6.82
CA GLU A 79 13.03 -1.35 6.34
C GLU A 79 13.19 -2.67 7.07
N LYS A 80 13.69 -3.65 6.33
CA LYS A 80 14.04 -4.95 6.91
C LYS A 80 15.34 -4.80 7.69
N GLU A 81 15.30 -5.21 8.94
CA GLU A 81 16.49 -5.22 9.80
C GLU A 81 17.39 -6.43 9.51
#